data_992c262396edbeab813ac66c439cff51
#
_entry.id   992c262396edbeab813ac66c439cff51
#
_cell.length_a   1.000
_cell.length_b   1.000
_cell.length_c   1.000
_cell.angle_alpha   90.00
_cell.angle_beta   90.00
_cell.angle_gamma   90.00
#
_symmetry.space_group_name_H-M   'P 1'
#
loop_
_entity.id
_entity.type
_entity.pdbx_description
1 polymer ?
#
loop_
_entity_poly.entity_id
_entity_poly.type
_entity_poly.pdbx_seq_one_letter_code
_entity_poly.pdbx_strand_id
1 'polypeptide(L)'
;MSVCGFTSEPRLRRSAGVASALVLLVVAVFLVASPTAGAKRKDHTPPTFAGLKSATTCVPGPIGGGTTTSYNLRWDAATDNVSPSSTIVYLVYQANAPGAEDFSTPTYTTAAGATSFATPPLPADKPVYFVVRARDRAGNIERNTVERQGQNLCV
;
A
#
# COMPACT_ATOMS: atom_id res chain seq x y z
N MET A 1 -13.46 38.51 77.09
CA MET A 1 -13.46 39.96 76.89
C MET A 1 -14.09 40.17 75.49
N SER A 2 -15.40 40.41 75.43
CA SER A 2 -16.04 41.78 75.44
C SER A 2 -15.71 42.48 74.12
N VAL A 3 -16.60 43.03 73.34
CA VAL A 3 -18.04 43.41 73.34
C VAL A 3 -18.44 43.69 71.90
N CYS A 4 -19.63 43.29 71.47
CA CYS A 4 -20.82 44.08 71.21
C CYS A 4 -20.72 45.28 70.28
N GLY A 5 -21.73 45.38 69.37
CA GLY A 5 -22.26 46.58 68.77
C GLY A 5 -22.78 46.30 67.37
N PHE A 6 -23.91 45.98 67.09
CA PHE A 6 -25.32 46.48 67.10
C PHE A 6 -25.51 47.74 66.28
N THR A 7 -26.56 47.64 65.53
CA THR A 7 -27.48 48.62 64.84
C THR A 7 -27.10 49.01 63.40
N SER A 8 -27.99 49.22 62.49
CA SER A 8 -29.44 49.18 62.39
C SER A 8 -29.80 49.37 60.88
N GLU A 9 -30.85 48.73 60.44
CA GLU A 9 -31.54 49.07 59.20
C GLU A 9 -32.14 50.50 59.23
N PRO A 10 -32.37 51.06 58.06
CA PRO A 10 -33.79 51.31 57.75
C PRO A 10 -34.20 50.95 56.30
N ARG A 11 -35.44 50.51 56.26
CA ARG A 11 -36.29 50.40 55.04
C ARG A 11 -36.50 51.77 54.38
N LEU A 12 -36.61 51.82 53.09
CA LEU A 12 -37.74 52.52 52.39
C LEU A 12 -37.80 52.20 50.89
N ARG A 13 -38.90 51.62 50.48
CA ARG A 13 -39.95 52.02 49.54
C ARG A 13 -39.63 52.02 48.01
N ARG A 14 -40.36 51.08 47.41
CA ARG A 14 -41.17 51.17 46.20
C ARG A 14 -40.90 52.31 45.20
N SER A 15 -40.64 51.92 43.95
CA SER A 15 -41.50 52.38 42.84
C SER A 15 -41.38 51.38 41.67
N ALA A 16 -42.54 51.15 41.08
CA ALA A 16 -42.74 50.29 39.92
C ALA A 16 -42.19 50.95 38.66
N GLY A 17 -41.50 50.21 37.84
CA GLY A 17 -41.11 50.60 36.50
C GLY A 17 -41.16 49.35 35.61
N VAL A 18 -42.27 49.17 34.91
CA VAL A 18 -42.44 48.15 33.88
C VAL A 18 -41.64 48.61 32.68
N ALA A 19 -40.53 47.93 32.40
CA ALA A 19 -39.87 48.05 31.10
C ALA A 19 -39.65 46.64 30.56
N SER A 20 -40.59 46.25 29.69
CA SER A 20 -40.45 45.04 28.84
C SER A 20 -39.25 45.20 27.94
N ALA A 21 -38.13 44.58 28.28
CA ALA A 21 -37.03 44.40 27.35
C ALA A 21 -37.13 43.00 26.77
N LEU A 22 -37.64 42.93 25.55
CA LEU A 22 -37.67 41.74 24.71
C LEU A 22 -36.22 41.40 24.34
N VAL A 23 -35.59 40.47 25.06
CA VAL A 23 -34.31 39.94 24.68
C VAL A 23 -34.55 38.91 23.58
N LEU A 24 -34.36 39.32 22.33
CA LEU A 24 -34.27 38.46 21.16
C LEU A 24 -32.98 37.61 21.28
N LEU A 25 -33.10 36.40 21.78
CA LEU A 25 -32.02 35.41 21.79
C LEU A 25 -31.88 34.87 20.34
N VAL A 26 -31.02 35.51 19.54
CA VAL A 26 -30.61 34.97 18.22
C VAL A 26 -29.68 33.79 18.48
N VAL A 27 -30.25 32.58 18.50
CA VAL A 27 -29.50 31.34 18.48
C VAL A 27 -28.99 31.17 17.04
N ALA A 28 -27.74 31.60 16.80
CA ALA A 28 -27.05 31.31 15.56
C ALA A 28 -26.71 29.79 15.60
N VAL A 29 -27.55 28.99 14.96
CA VAL A 29 -27.24 27.59 14.67
C VAL A 29 -26.13 27.56 13.64
N PHE A 30 -24.87 27.46 14.06
CA PHE A 30 -23.77 27.09 13.21
C PHE A 30 -23.97 25.63 12.78
N LEU A 31 -24.55 25.42 11.61
CA LEU A 31 -24.47 24.16 10.89
C LEU A 31 -22.99 23.95 10.51
N VAL A 32 -22.27 23.25 11.38
CA VAL A 32 -20.94 22.70 11.04
C VAL A 32 -21.23 21.60 10.03
N ALA A 33 -21.11 21.92 8.73
CA ALA A 33 -21.09 20.92 7.68
C ALA A 33 -19.81 20.11 7.89
N SER A 34 -19.92 18.96 8.56
CA SER A 34 -18.83 17.98 8.62
C SER A 34 -18.54 17.56 7.19
N PRO A 35 -17.27 17.67 6.72
CA PRO A 35 -16.93 17.13 5.42
C PRO A 35 -17.18 15.60 5.52
N THR A 36 -18.18 15.14 4.79
CA THR A 36 -18.36 13.69 4.55
C THR A 36 -17.09 13.23 3.85
N ALA A 37 -16.19 12.60 4.60
CA ALA A 37 -15.07 11.87 4.02
C ALA A 37 -15.69 10.83 3.09
N GLY A 38 -15.71 11.13 1.79
CA GLY A 38 -16.20 10.21 0.77
C GLY A 38 -15.43 8.91 0.94
N ALA A 39 -16.13 7.82 1.23
CA ALA A 39 -15.52 6.51 1.31
C ALA A 39 -14.77 6.27 0.00
N LYS A 40 -13.43 6.18 0.05
CA LYS A 40 -12.60 5.87 -1.12
C LYS A 40 -13.14 4.57 -1.70
N ARG A 41 -13.60 4.61 -2.94
CA ARG A 41 -14.00 3.40 -3.66
C ARG A 41 -12.84 2.42 -3.61
N LYS A 42 -13.12 1.18 -3.21
CA LYS A 42 -12.13 0.10 -3.25
C LYS A 42 -11.73 -0.12 -4.70
N ASP A 43 -10.43 -0.14 -4.95
CA ASP A 43 -9.89 -0.49 -6.26
C ASP A 43 -10.08 -1.98 -6.54
N HIS A 44 -10.53 -2.30 -7.76
CA HIS A 44 -10.73 -3.67 -8.23
C HIS A 44 -10.02 -3.93 -9.56
N THR A 45 -9.25 -2.96 -10.05
CA THR A 45 -8.56 -3.04 -11.34
C THR A 45 -7.14 -3.54 -11.12
N PRO A 46 -6.72 -4.67 -11.69
CA PRO A 46 -5.33 -5.11 -11.61
C PRO A 46 -4.39 -4.15 -12.35
N PRO A 47 -3.11 -4.11 -11.96
CA PRO A 47 -2.08 -3.37 -12.69
C PRO A 47 -1.96 -3.83 -14.16
N THR A 48 -1.50 -2.92 -15.01
CA THR A 48 -1.04 -3.24 -16.36
C THR A 48 0.46 -3.54 -16.30
N PHE A 49 0.85 -4.73 -16.74
CA PHE A 49 2.23 -5.21 -16.66
C PHE A 49 2.57 -6.10 -17.85
N ALA A 50 3.73 -5.88 -18.46
CA ALA A 50 4.17 -6.62 -19.66
C ALA A 50 4.81 -7.99 -19.34
N GLY A 51 5.01 -8.30 -18.05
CA GLY A 51 5.65 -9.54 -17.62
C GLY A 51 7.18 -9.45 -17.56
N LEU A 52 7.81 -10.60 -17.38
CA LEU A 52 9.25 -10.76 -17.23
C LEU A 52 9.97 -10.54 -18.58
N LYS A 53 10.96 -9.65 -18.61
CA LYS A 53 11.80 -9.38 -19.79
C LYS A 53 12.93 -10.40 -19.94
N SER A 54 13.66 -10.65 -18.83
CA SER A 54 14.82 -11.54 -18.85
C SER A 54 15.03 -12.23 -17.51
N ALA A 55 15.59 -13.43 -17.58
CA ALA A 55 16.07 -14.22 -16.44
C ALA A 55 17.48 -14.71 -16.78
N THR A 56 18.51 -14.01 -16.32
CA THR A 56 19.89 -14.22 -16.76
C THR A 56 20.84 -14.42 -15.58
N THR A 57 21.86 -15.18 -15.81
CA THR A 57 23.02 -15.29 -14.92
C THR A 57 24.30 -15.06 -15.69
N CYS A 58 25.40 -14.84 -15.00
CA CYS A 58 26.73 -14.80 -15.55
C CYS A 58 27.65 -15.59 -14.63
N VAL A 59 27.84 -16.85 -14.93
CA VAL A 59 28.81 -17.72 -14.26
C VAL A 59 29.92 -18.06 -15.24
N PRO A 60 31.13 -17.53 -15.05
CA PRO A 60 32.27 -17.84 -15.93
C PRO A 60 32.62 -19.33 -15.87
N GLY A 61 32.86 -19.94 -17.02
CA GLY A 61 33.27 -21.33 -17.13
C GLY A 61 32.21 -22.27 -17.73
N PRO A 62 32.56 -23.54 -17.96
CA PRO A 62 31.62 -24.50 -18.51
C PRO A 62 30.41 -24.63 -17.60
N ILE A 63 29.21 -24.66 -18.20
CA ILE A 63 27.95 -24.88 -17.51
C ILE A 63 28.08 -26.22 -16.74
N GLY A 64 28.03 -26.16 -15.41
CA GLY A 64 28.14 -27.33 -14.55
C GLY A 64 29.34 -27.37 -13.60
N GLY A 65 30.19 -26.34 -13.59
CA GLY A 65 31.33 -26.25 -12.65
C GLY A 65 30.94 -25.89 -11.21
N GLY A 66 29.74 -25.33 -11.01
CA GLY A 66 29.18 -25.02 -9.70
C GLY A 66 27.90 -25.82 -9.45
N THR A 67 27.61 -26.11 -8.18
CA THR A 67 26.37 -26.81 -7.80
C THR A 67 25.14 -25.91 -7.78
N THR A 68 25.34 -24.57 -7.73
CA THR A 68 24.26 -23.59 -7.67
C THR A 68 24.56 -22.36 -8.51
N THR A 69 23.50 -21.66 -8.94
CA THR A 69 23.57 -20.37 -9.62
C THR A 69 22.43 -19.46 -9.18
N SER A 70 22.61 -18.13 -9.27
CA SER A 70 21.58 -17.13 -9.02
C SER A 70 21.23 -16.42 -10.31
N TYR A 71 19.96 -16.15 -10.54
CA TYR A 71 19.47 -15.47 -11.74
C TYR A 71 19.05 -14.03 -11.41
N ASN A 72 19.41 -13.12 -12.28
CA ASN A 72 18.91 -11.75 -12.28
C ASN A 72 17.68 -11.66 -13.16
N LEU A 73 16.53 -11.49 -12.53
CA LEU A 73 15.25 -11.24 -13.20
C LEU A 73 15.09 -9.74 -13.43
N ARG A 74 14.60 -9.33 -14.62
CA ARG A 74 14.38 -7.92 -14.96
C ARG A 74 13.06 -7.73 -15.68
N TRP A 75 12.38 -6.61 -15.39
CA TRP A 75 11.12 -6.20 -16.00
C TRP A 75 10.96 -4.68 -15.99
N ASP A 76 9.98 -4.16 -16.73
CA ASP A 76 9.59 -2.75 -16.64
C ASP A 76 8.59 -2.56 -15.50
N ALA A 77 8.56 -1.37 -14.92
CA ALA A 77 7.59 -1.05 -13.89
C ALA A 77 6.15 -1.18 -14.42
N ALA A 78 5.30 -1.84 -13.65
CA ALA A 78 3.88 -1.87 -13.91
C ALA A 78 3.23 -0.51 -13.67
N THR A 79 2.09 -0.25 -14.32
CA THR A 79 1.25 0.92 -14.10
C THR A 79 -0.12 0.51 -13.59
N ASP A 80 -0.75 1.40 -12.84
CA ASP A 80 -2.08 1.17 -12.29
C ASP A 80 -2.87 2.49 -12.22
N ASN A 81 -4.20 2.41 -12.20
CA ASN A 81 -5.10 3.56 -12.19
C ASN A 81 -5.17 4.27 -10.83
N VAL A 82 -4.84 3.59 -9.73
CA VAL A 82 -4.94 4.09 -8.35
C VAL A 82 -3.61 3.98 -7.61
N SER A 83 -2.87 2.88 -7.82
CA SER A 83 -1.62 2.60 -7.11
C SER A 83 -0.43 3.16 -7.88
N PRO A 84 0.37 4.09 -7.29
CA PRO A 84 1.63 4.51 -7.89
C PRO A 84 2.56 3.31 -8.15
N SER A 85 3.29 3.31 -9.27
CA SER A 85 4.22 2.23 -9.65
C SER A 85 5.22 1.87 -8.54
N SER A 86 5.66 2.86 -7.76
CA SER A 86 6.55 2.68 -6.61
C SER A 86 5.94 1.86 -5.46
N THR A 87 4.65 1.59 -5.48
CA THR A 87 3.93 0.82 -4.44
C THR A 87 3.50 -0.57 -4.93
N ILE A 88 3.70 -0.86 -6.21
CA ILE A 88 3.38 -2.15 -6.79
C ILE A 88 4.42 -3.18 -6.36
N VAL A 89 3.97 -4.33 -5.91
CA VAL A 89 4.79 -5.47 -5.50
C VAL A 89 4.77 -6.51 -6.60
N TYR A 90 5.91 -7.19 -6.83
CA TYR A 90 5.98 -8.22 -7.85
C TYR A 90 6.10 -9.60 -7.21
N LEU A 91 5.31 -10.53 -7.74
CA LEU A 91 5.21 -11.91 -7.32
C LEU A 91 5.96 -12.76 -8.33
N VAL A 92 7.00 -13.45 -7.90
CA VAL A 92 7.83 -14.31 -8.73
C VAL A 92 7.38 -15.75 -8.53
N TYR A 93 7.06 -16.41 -9.61
CA TYR A 93 6.73 -17.84 -9.66
C TYR A 93 7.84 -18.58 -10.38
N GLN A 94 8.24 -19.73 -9.85
CA GLN A 94 9.34 -20.54 -10.35
C GLN A 94 8.88 -21.96 -10.60
N ALA A 95 9.34 -22.54 -11.71
CA ALA A 95 9.12 -23.95 -12.03
C ALA A 95 10.41 -24.59 -12.58
N ASN A 96 10.46 -25.93 -12.59
CA ASN A 96 11.56 -26.72 -13.18
C ASN A 96 11.20 -27.28 -14.56
N ALA A 97 10.00 -26.98 -15.09
CA ALA A 97 9.55 -27.34 -16.42
C ALA A 97 8.72 -26.19 -17.00
N PRO A 98 8.68 -26.01 -18.33
CA PRO A 98 7.93 -24.93 -18.94
C PRO A 98 6.43 -25.06 -18.66
N GLY A 99 5.79 -23.93 -18.30
CA GLY A 99 4.37 -23.84 -17.99
C GLY A 99 3.92 -24.57 -16.73
N ALA A 100 4.85 -24.94 -15.84
CA ALA A 100 4.56 -25.67 -14.62
C ALA A 100 4.53 -24.78 -13.36
N GLU A 101 4.46 -23.46 -13.53
CA GLU A 101 4.36 -22.53 -12.40
C GLU A 101 3.03 -22.68 -11.66
N ASP A 102 3.12 -22.87 -10.34
CA ASP A 102 1.96 -22.82 -9.45
C ASP A 102 1.64 -21.34 -9.09
N PHE A 103 0.60 -20.81 -9.70
CA PHE A 103 0.15 -19.46 -9.44
C PHE A 103 -0.67 -19.27 -8.15
N SER A 104 -0.87 -20.31 -7.37
CA SER A 104 -1.58 -20.22 -6.08
C SER A 104 -0.71 -19.56 -5.01
N THR A 105 0.60 -19.79 -5.06
CA THR A 105 1.56 -19.27 -4.09
C THR A 105 2.84 -18.81 -4.80
N PRO A 106 3.23 -17.52 -4.68
CA PRO A 106 4.47 -17.04 -5.26
C PRO A 106 5.68 -17.66 -4.55
N THR A 107 6.69 -18.03 -5.34
CA THR A 107 7.97 -18.51 -4.79
C THR A 107 8.71 -17.39 -4.04
N TYR A 108 8.66 -16.16 -4.63
CA TYR A 108 9.25 -14.98 -3.99
C TYR A 108 8.33 -13.77 -4.16
N THR A 109 8.50 -12.81 -3.26
CA THR A 109 7.81 -11.51 -3.30
C THR A 109 8.87 -10.41 -3.19
N THR A 110 8.81 -9.41 -4.07
CA THR A 110 9.80 -8.32 -4.10
C THR A 110 9.44 -7.20 -3.13
N ALA A 111 10.37 -6.28 -2.92
CA ALA A 111 10.05 -4.96 -2.40
C ALA A 111 9.14 -4.21 -3.38
N ALA A 112 8.34 -3.26 -2.85
CA ALA A 112 7.51 -2.39 -3.68
C ALA A 112 8.35 -1.54 -4.64
N GLY A 113 7.86 -1.37 -5.87
CA GLY A 113 8.52 -0.58 -6.92
C GLY A 113 9.76 -1.24 -7.54
N ALA A 114 10.08 -2.49 -7.20
CA ALA A 114 11.23 -3.20 -7.77
C ALA A 114 11.04 -3.45 -9.27
N THR A 115 12.11 -3.29 -10.06
CA THR A 115 12.16 -3.64 -11.49
C THR A 115 13.15 -4.75 -11.77
N SER A 116 13.72 -5.34 -10.71
CA SER A 116 14.59 -6.50 -10.77
C SER A 116 14.54 -7.30 -9.48
N PHE A 117 14.97 -8.55 -9.57
CA PHE A 117 15.11 -9.44 -8.42
C PHE A 117 16.25 -10.44 -8.68
N ALA A 118 17.14 -10.60 -7.71
CA ALA A 118 18.14 -11.65 -7.74
C ALA A 118 17.62 -12.87 -6.95
N THR A 119 17.57 -14.03 -7.59
CA THR A 119 17.17 -15.24 -6.88
C THR A 119 18.22 -15.65 -5.86
N PRO A 120 17.83 -16.36 -4.79
CA PRO A 120 18.77 -17.16 -4.03
C PRO A 120 19.50 -18.16 -4.95
N PRO A 121 20.61 -18.75 -4.51
CA PRO A 121 21.27 -19.84 -5.25
C PRO A 121 20.31 -21.00 -5.53
N LEU A 122 20.17 -21.36 -6.81
CA LEU A 122 19.35 -22.49 -7.29
C LEU A 122 20.25 -23.60 -7.84
N PRO A 123 19.83 -24.87 -7.87
CA PRO A 123 20.58 -25.96 -8.50
C PRO A 123 20.92 -25.62 -9.96
N ALA A 124 22.17 -25.74 -10.36
CA ALA A 124 22.64 -25.39 -11.70
C ALA A 124 22.45 -26.52 -12.72
N ASP A 125 22.15 -27.73 -12.24
CA ASP A 125 21.95 -28.96 -13.03
C ASP A 125 20.54 -29.12 -13.60
N LYS A 126 19.63 -28.20 -13.29
CA LYS A 126 18.23 -28.28 -13.71
C LYS A 126 17.80 -26.99 -14.44
N PRO A 127 16.97 -27.11 -15.47
CA PRO A 127 16.34 -25.93 -16.06
C PRO A 127 15.43 -25.27 -15.02
N VAL A 128 15.34 -23.94 -15.10
CA VAL A 128 14.45 -23.17 -14.26
C VAL A 128 13.69 -22.16 -15.13
N TYR A 129 12.42 -21.97 -14.83
CA TYR A 129 11.50 -21.08 -15.54
C TYR A 129 10.89 -20.12 -14.55
N PHE A 130 10.62 -18.91 -15.00
CA PHE A 130 10.09 -17.85 -14.16
C PHE A 130 8.98 -17.09 -14.84
N VAL A 131 7.90 -16.84 -14.10
CA VAL A 131 6.86 -15.85 -14.42
C VAL A 131 6.84 -14.81 -13.32
N VAL A 132 6.66 -13.54 -13.68
CA VAL A 132 6.48 -12.45 -12.72
C VAL A 132 5.12 -11.82 -12.94
N ARG A 133 4.36 -11.58 -11.87
CA ARG A 133 3.07 -10.89 -11.86
C ARG A 133 3.10 -9.67 -10.97
N ALA A 134 2.39 -8.62 -11.34
CA ALA A 134 2.28 -7.40 -10.54
C ALA A 134 1.05 -7.44 -9.63
N ARG A 135 1.19 -6.95 -8.40
CA ARG A 135 0.13 -6.79 -7.41
C ARG A 135 0.09 -5.36 -6.90
N ASP A 136 -1.07 -4.72 -6.97
CA ASP A 136 -1.32 -3.38 -6.46
C ASP A 136 -1.50 -3.34 -4.92
N ARG A 137 -1.71 -2.13 -4.39
CA ARG A 137 -1.98 -1.93 -2.96
C ARG A 137 -3.34 -2.45 -2.49
N ALA A 138 -4.32 -2.58 -3.39
CA ALA A 138 -5.64 -3.12 -3.08
C ALA A 138 -5.66 -4.65 -3.06
N GLY A 139 -4.58 -5.28 -3.55
CA GLY A 139 -4.42 -6.72 -3.62
C GLY A 139 -4.82 -7.32 -4.97
N ASN A 140 -5.15 -6.49 -5.99
CA ASN A 140 -5.46 -7.01 -7.31
C ASN A 140 -4.17 -7.47 -7.99
N ILE A 141 -4.19 -8.68 -8.57
CA ILE A 141 -3.05 -9.31 -9.22
C ILE A 141 -3.31 -9.41 -10.71
N GLU A 142 -2.38 -8.91 -11.48
CA GLU A 142 -2.32 -9.11 -12.93
C GLU A 142 -2.07 -10.61 -13.25
N ARG A 143 -2.48 -11.10 -14.41
CA ARG A 143 -2.55 -12.54 -14.72
C ARG A 143 -1.77 -12.95 -15.96
N ASN A 144 -0.65 -12.27 -16.30
CA ASN A 144 0.17 -12.71 -17.41
C ASN A 144 0.81 -14.08 -17.12
N THR A 145 1.22 -14.74 -18.23
CA THR A 145 1.95 -16.01 -18.23
C THR A 145 3.24 -15.88 -19.07
N VAL A 146 3.83 -14.67 -19.07
CA VAL A 146 5.08 -14.40 -19.82
C VAL A 146 6.23 -15.07 -19.08
N GLU A 147 6.55 -16.26 -19.52
CA GLU A 147 7.61 -17.11 -18.99
C GLU A 147 8.98 -16.77 -19.60
N ARG A 148 10.02 -16.88 -18.81
CA ARG A 148 11.42 -16.88 -19.25
C ARG A 148 12.19 -18.01 -18.59
N GLN A 149 12.88 -18.78 -19.41
CA GLN A 149 13.88 -19.74 -18.90
C GLN A 149 15.11 -19.00 -18.41
N GLY A 150 15.68 -19.45 -17.32
CA GLY A 150 16.96 -18.96 -16.80
C GLY A 150 18.09 -19.28 -17.80
N GLN A 151 18.84 -18.26 -18.20
CA GLN A 151 19.91 -18.36 -19.21
C GLN A 151 21.25 -17.91 -18.64
N ASN A 152 22.32 -18.67 -18.92
CA ASN A 152 23.67 -18.23 -18.68
C ASN A 152 24.18 -17.46 -19.91
N LEU A 153 24.47 -16.16 -19.76
CA LEU A 153 24.95 -15.29 -20.83
C LEU A 153 26.46 -15.09 -20.83
N CYS A 154 27.18 -15.70 -19.89
CA CYS A 154 28.65 -15.71 -19.92
C CYS A 154 29.14 -16.95 -20.64
N VAL A 155 29.86 -16.73 -21.73
CA VAL A 155 30.59 -17.75 -22.51
C VAL A 155 32.07 -17.59 -22.23
#